data_a104a09ff154a7d8cb76c58bc6b8e159
#
_entry.id   a104a09ff154a7d8cb76c58bc6b8e159
#
_cell.length_a   1.000
_cell.length_b   1.000
_cell.length_c   1.000
_cell.angle_alpha   90.00
_cell.angle_beta   90.00
_cell.angle_gamma   90.00
#
_symmetry.space_group_name_H-M   'P 1'
#
loop_
_entity.id
_entity.type
_entity.pdbx_description
1 polymer ?
#
loop_
_entity_poly.entity_id
_entity_poly.type
_entity_poly.pdbx_seq_one_letter_code
_entity_poly.pdbx_strand_id
1 'polypeptide(L)' 'MLLVDLKATNGTVLVREGQAPRRLGQGEEAILLNGDIAELGDGVTLLFDGLL' A
#
# COMPACT_ATOMS: atom_id res chain seq x y z
N MET A 1 1.36 -8.57 -7.73
CA MET A 1 1.85 -8.67 -6.33
C MET A 1 0.72 -8.33 -5.37
N LEU A 2 0.67 -8.99 -4.26
CA LEU A 2 -0.38 -8.80 -3.26
C LEU A 2 0.20 -8.11 -2.02
N LEU A 3 -0.50 -7.06 -1.56
CA LEU A 3 -0.15 -6.36 -0.34
C LEU A 3 -1.17 -6.72 0.74
N VAL A 4 -0.68 -7.14 1.90
CA VAL A 4 -1.53 -7.45 3.05
C VAL A 4 -1.02 -6.71 4.26
N ASP A 5 -1.92 -5.98 4.95
CA ASP A 5 -1.59 -5.36 6.22
C ASP A 5 -1.87 -6.38 7.33
N LEU A 6 -0.80 -6.95 7.88
CA LEU A 6 -0.95 -7.99 8.91
C LEU A 6 -1.31 -7.40 10.27
N LYS A 7 -0.72 -6.27 10.65
CA LYS A 7 -1.02 -5.63 11.93
C LYS A 7 -0.18 -4.35 12.12
N ALA A 8 -0.23 -3.44 11.17
CA ALA A 8 0.51 -2.19 11.32
C ALA A 8 -0.20 -1.29 12.33
N THR A 9 0.55 -0.73 13.27
CA THR A 9 0.01 0.12 14.33
C THR A 9 -0.74 1.33 13.76
N ASN A 10 -0.17 1.97 12.74
CA ASN A 10 -0.76 3.14 12.12
C ASN A 10 -1.45 2.85 10.79
N GLY A 11 -1.53 1.56 10.43
CA GLY A 11 -2.14 1.15 9.18
C GLY A 11 -1.20 1.31 7.99
N THR A 12 -1.69 0.88 6.85
CA THR A 12 -0.97 1.00 5.58
C THR A 12 -1.85 1.78 4.62
N VAL A 13 -1.28 2.78 3.94
CA VAL A 13 -2.02 3.57 2.97
C VAL A 13 -1.48 3.26 1.59
N LEU A 14 -2.37 2.87 0.67
CA LEU A 14 -2.01 2.62 -0.71
C LEU A 14 -2.34 3.85 -1.54
N VAL A 15 -1.33 4.38 -2.23
CA VAL A 15 -1.49 5.55 -3.09
C VAL A 15 -1.29 5.11 -4.53
N ARG A 16 -2.31 5.35 -5.36
CA ARG A 16 -2.29 5.01 -6.78
C ARG A 16 -2.58 6.27 -7.58
N GLU A 17 -1.85 6.44 -8.68
CA GLU A 17 -2.02 7.59 -9.54
C GLU A 17 -3.48 7.71 -10.00
N GLY A 18 -4.02 8.92 -9.93
CA GLY A 18 -5.38 9.19 -10.38
C GLY A 18 -6.46 8.75 -9.41
N GLN A 19 -6.10 8.25 -8.24
CA GLN A 19 -7.06 7.79 -7.24
C GLN A 19 -6.76 8.38 -5.87
N ALA A 20 -7.81 8.49 -5.05
CA ALA A 20 -7.62 8.92 -3.67
C ALA A 20 -6.85 7.86 -2.88
N PRO A 21 -6.05 8.26 -1.88
CA PRO A 21 -5.36 7.30 -1.04
C PRO A 21 -6.35 6.33 -0.38
N ARG A 22 -5.97 5.06 -0.32
CA ARG A 22 -6.79 4.02 0.28
C ARG A 22 -6.10 3.46 1.50
N ARG A 23 -6.75 3.54 2.65
CA ARG A 23 -6.22 2.95 3.87
C ARG A 23 -6.64 1.50 3.98
N LEU A 24 -5.67 0.61 4.18
CA LEU A 24 -5.94 -0.82 4.36
C LEU A 24 -6.16 -1.10 5.83
N GLY A 25 -7.23 -1.83 6.13
CA GLY A 25 -7.46 -2.34 7.47
C GLY A 25 -6.59 -3.57 7.75
N GLN A 26 -6.54 -3.96 9.01
CA GLN A 26 -5.80 -5.15 9.42
C GLN A 26 -6.33 -6.38 8.68
N GLY A 27 -5.44 -7.13 8.06
CA GLY A 27 -5.79 -8.33 7.30
C GLY A 27 -6.38 -8.06 5.92
N GLU A 28 -6.56 -6.80 5.56
CA GLU A 28 -7.10 -6.46 4.24
C GLU A 28 -6.05 -6.66 3.16
N GLU A 29 -6.47 -7.16 2.01
CA GLU A 29 -5.60 -7.43 0.88
C GLU A 29 -5.82 -6.42 -0.23
N ALA A 30 -4.75 -6.06 -0.93
CA ALA A 30 -4.82 -5.20 -2.10
C ALA A 30 -3.87 -5.70 -3.17
N ILE A 31 -4.31 -5.68 -4.43
CA ILE A 31 -3.46 -6.05 -5.55
C ILE A 31 -2.65 -4.81 -5.96
N LEU A 32 -1.33 -4.96 -6.02
CA LEU A 32 -0.44 -3.88 -6.40
C LEU A 32 -0.26 -3.83 -7.91
N LEU A 33 -0.25 -2.60 -8.42
CA LEU A 33 0.06 -2.33 -9.83
C LEU A 33 1.33 -1.50 -9.90
N ASN A 34 1.94 -1.47 -11.08
CA ASN A 34 3.15 -0.67 -11.29
C ASN A 34 2.86 0.80 -10.97
N GLY A 35 3.78 1.43 -10.26
CA GLY A 35 3.65 2.81 -9.85
C GLY A 35 2.91 3.02 -8.54
N ASP A 36 2.38 1.96 -7.94
CA ASP A 36 1.71 2.08 -6.64
C ASP A 36 2.72 2.39 -5.54
N ILE A 37 2.27 3.16 -4.57
CA ILE A 37 3.08 3.53 -3.41
C ILE A 37 2.35 3.06 -2.16
N ALA A 38 3.08 2.39 -1.28
CA ALA A 38 2.54 2.02 0.04
C ALA A 38 3.22 2.88 1.09
N GLU A 39 2.43 3.60 1.86
CA GLU A 39 2.92 4.41 2.97
C GLU A 39 2.70 3.64 4.26
N LEU A 40 3.80 3.33 4.94
CA LEU A 40 3.77 2.66 6.22
C LEU A 40 3.83 3.71 7.33
N GLY A 41 3.22 3.43 8.44
CA GLY A 41 2.92 4.44 9.45
C GLY A 41 4.04 5.32 9.98
N ASP A 42 5.29 4.97 9.88
CA ASP A 42 6.40 5.72 10.46
C ASP A 42 7.16 6.55 9.44
N GLY A 43 6.49 6.99 8.40
CA GLY A 43 7.12 7.80 7.36
C GLY A 43 7.88 6.96 6.33
N VAL A 44 7.76 5.66 6.39
CA VAL A 44 8.37 4.76 5.41
C VAL A 44 7.45 4.66 4.20
N THR A 45 8.03 4.86 3.02
CA THR A 45 7.28 4.80 1.76
C THR A 45 7.95 3.78 0.84
N LEU A 46 7.15 2.89 0.26
CA LEU A 46 7.63 1.88 -0.68
C LEU A 46 7.03 2.13 -2.05
N LEU A 47 7.87 2.26 -3.06
CA LEU A 47 7.42 2.39 -4.45
C LEU A 47 7.51 1.02 -5.11
N PHE A 48 6.43 0.61 -5.75
CA PHE A 48 6.36 -0.67 -6.47
C PHE A 48 6.46 -0.41 -7.96
N ASP A 49 7.54 -0.87 -8.56
CA ASP A 49 7.81 -0.66 -9.97
C ASP A 49 8.36 -1.96 -10.57
N GLY A 50 8.10 -2.19 -11.86
CA GLY A 50 8.56 -3.41 -12.51
C GLY A 50 7.82 -4.67 -12.09
N LEU A 51 6.58 -4.56 -11.69
CA LEU A 51 5.76 -5.69 -11.22
C LEU A 51 5.10 -6.43 -12.40
N LEU A 52 5.87 -7.02 -13.25
CA LEU A 52 5.30 -7.73 -14.40
C LEU A 52 5.37 -9.24 -14.26
#